data_38f91feb3ec4d185b72d52c7bd6e1ab5
#
_entry.id   38f91feb3ec4d185b72d52c7bd6e1ab5
#
_cell.length_a   1.000
_cell.length_b   1.000
_cell.length_c   1.000
_cell.angle_alpha   90.00
_cell.angle_beta   90.00
_cell.angle_gamma   90.00
#
_symmetry.space_group_name_H-M   'P 1'
#
loop_
_entity.id
_entity.type
_entity.pdbx_description
1 polymer ?
#
loop_
_entity_poly.entity_id
_entity_poly.type
_entity_poly.pdbx_seq_one_letter_code
_entity_poly.pdbx_strand_id
1 'polypeptide(L)' 'MIVLTVLDFEDGLVYQYDIETDKELQAEDFEKIIIEQGHRLDDCEWMSHSDDTLNKIKIEL' A
#
# COMPACT_ATOMS: atom_id res chain seq x y z
N MET A 1 8.02 8.66 7.93
CA MET A 1 7.96 7.81 6.73
C MET A 1 6.57 7.21 6.60
N ILE A 2 6.04 7.24 5.42
CA ILE A 2 4.71 6.66 5.13
C ILE A 2 4.93 5.36 4.38
N VAL A 3 4.23 4.32 4.79
CA VAL A 3 4.22 3.04 4.05
C VAL A 3 2.90 2.94 3.31
N LEU A 4 2.98 2.63 2.04
CA LEU A 4 1.81 2.35 1.22
C LEU A 4 1.79 0.84 0.94
N THR A 5 0.79 0.16 1.45
CA THR A 5 0.61 -1.27 1.24
C THR A 5 -0.47 -1.49 0.19
N VAL A 6 -0.12 -2.23 -0.85
CA VAL A 6 -1.02 -2.52 -1.98
C VAL A 6 -1.25 -4.03 -2.05
N LEU A 7 -2.51 -4.42 -2.03
CA LEU A 7 -2.92 -5.79 -2.26
C LEU A 7 -3.30 -5.91 -3.73
N ASP A 8 -2.39 -6.46 -4.52
CA ASP A 8 -2.59 -6.57 -5.96
C ASP A 8 -3.22 -7.93 -6.28
N PHE A 9 -4.49 -7.91 -6.62
CA PHE A 9 -5.24 -9.14 -6.87
C PHE A 9 -4.93 -9.75 -8.23
N GLU A 10 -4.45 -8.95 -9.18
CA GLU A 10 -4.05 -9.44 -10.48
C GLU A 10 -2.79 -10.29 -10.39
N ASP A 11 -1.81 -9.81 -9.62
CA ASP A 11 -0.55 -10.53 -9.41
C ASP A 11 -0.63 -11.54 -8.25
N GLY A 12 -1.60 -11.38 -7.37
CA GLY A 12 -1.69 -12.19 -6.16
C GLY A 12 -0.59 -11.89 -5.16
N LEU A 13 -0.10 -10.65 -5.13
CA LEU A 13 1.02 -10.24 -4.29
C LEU A 13 0.68 -9.03 -3.44
N VAL A 14 1.41 -8.89 -2.34
CA VAL A 14 1.34 -7.72 -1.49
C VAL A 14 2.60 -6.89 -1.71
N TYR A 15 2.42 -5.63 -2.04
CA TYR A 15 3.53 -4.70 -2.25
C TYR A 15 3.53 -3.66 -1.14
N GLN A 16 4.71 -3.30 -0.66
CA GLN A 16 4.86 -2.20 0.29
C GLN A 16 5.86 -1.21 -0.25
N TYR A 17 5.46 0.04 -0.29
CA TYR A 17 6.29 1.13 -0.78
C TYR A 17 6.56 2.09 0.37
N ASP A 18 7.83 2.39 0.61
CA ASP A 18 8.24 3.39 1.58
C ASP A 18 8.29 4.74 0.88
N ILE A 19 7.52 5.68 1.37
CA ILE A 19 7.43 7.01 0.77
C ILE A 19 8.05 8.02 1.71
N GLU A 20 9.10 8.69 1.24
CA GLU A 20 9.72 9.79 1.96
C GLU A 20 9.25 11.10 1.37
N THR A 21 8.54 11.89 2.16
CA THR A 21 8.06 13.18 1.73
C THR A 21 7.76 14.04 2.94
N ASP A 22 7.94 15.35 2.79
CA ASP A 22 7.53 16.33 3.79
C ASP A 22 6.11 16.81 3.54
N LYS A 23 5.51 16.39 2.44
CA LYS A 23 4.16 16.80 2.08
C LYS A 23 3.13 15.93 2.79
N GLU A 24 1.99 16.52 3.08
CA GLU A 24 0.83 15.78 3.49
C GLU A 24 0.17 15.22 2.23
N LEU A 25 0.11 13.89 2.12
CA LEU A 25 -0.44 13.22 0.94
C LEU A 25 -1.92 12.94 1.13
N GLN A 26 -2.67 13.12 0.04
CA GLN A 26 -4.09 12.81 -0.01
C GLN A 26 -4.30 11.50 -0.76
N ALA A 27 -5.52 10.97 -0.71
CA ALA A 27 -5.85 9.72 -1.40
C ALA A 27 -5.47 9.75 -2.88
N GLU A 28 -5.69 10.88 -3.54
CA GLU A 28 -5.36 11.06 -4.95
C GLU A 28 -3.87 10.87 -5.23
N ASP A 29 -3.03 11.32 -4.30
CA ASP A 29 -1.58 11.19 -4.44
C ASP A 29 -1.16 9.74 -4.38
N PHE A 30 -1.75 8.98 -3.44
CA PHE A 30 -1.47 7.54 -3.31
C PHE A 30 -1.94 6.77 -4.54
N GLU A 31 -3.12 7.09 -5.04
CA GLU A 31 -3.65 6.44 -6.24
C GLU A 31 -2.76 6.67 -7.45
N LYS A 32 -2.21 7.87 -7.56
CA LYS A 32 -1.28 8.20 -8.63
C LYS A 32 0.00 7.38 -8.54
N ILE A 33 0.53 7.23 -7.33
CA ILE A 33 1.72 6.38 -7.10
C ILE A 33 1.42 4.94 -7.51
N ILE A 34 0.27 4.42 -7.11
CA ILE A 34 -0.15 3.05 -7.41
C ILE A 34 -0.18 2.82 -8.92
N ILE A 35 -0.76 3.74 -9.66
CA ILE A 35 -0.83 3.66 -11.12
C ILE A 35 0.56 3.74 -11.73
N GLU A 36 1.42 4.63 -11.24
CA GLU A 36 2.78 4.77 -11.73
C GLU A 36 3.63 3.51 -11.50
N GLN A 37 3.31 2.75 -10.45
CA GLN A 37 3.98 1.48 -10.19
C GLN A 37 3.43 0.32 -11.00
N GLY A 38 2.44 0.57 -11.83
CA GLY A 38 1.91 -0.44 -12.74
C GLY A 38 0.72 -1.24 -12.22
N HIS A 39 0.18 -0.86 -11.08
CA HIS A 39 -1.02 -1.51 -10.56
C HIS A 39 -2.28 -0.91 -11.20
N ARG A 40 -3.34 -1.69 -11.22
CA ARG A 40 -4.64 -1.23 -11.69
C ARG A 40 -5.55 -1.02 -10.48
N LEU A 41 -6.08 0.19 -10.34
CA LEU A 41 -6.94 0.51 -9.20
C LEU A 41 -8.16 -0.40 -9.10
N ASP A 42 -8.65 -0.91 -10.22
CA ASP A 42 -9.80 -1.82 -10.25
C ASP A 42 -9.48 -3.19 -9.66
N ASP A 43 -8.22 -3.58 -9.67
CA ASP A 43 -7.76 -4.91 -9.28
C ASP A 43 -6.87 -4.90 -8.05
N CYS A 44 -6.90 -3.84 -7.27
CA CYS A 44 -6.12 -3.76 -6.04
C CYS A 44 -6.86 -3.03 -4.94
N GLU A 45 -6.42 -3.28 -3.73
CA GLU A 45 -6.81 -2.51 -2.55
C GLU A 45 -5.55 -1.96 -1.93
N TRP A 46 -5.65 -0.86 -1.21
CA TRP A 46 -4.48 -0.25 -0.62
C TRP A 46 -4.81 0.50 0.66
N MET A 47 -3.79 0.70 1.48
CA MET A 47 -3.87 1.62 2.60
C MET A 47 -2.52 2.24 2.86
N SER A 48 -2.52 3.44 3.38
CA SER A 48 -1.31 4.10 3.87
C SER A 48 -1.27 3.97 5.38
N HIS A 49 -0.07 3.79 5.92
CA HIS A 49 0.11 3.62 7.36
C HIS A 49 1.54 3.98 7.75
N SER A 50 1.81 4.00 9.05
CA SER A 50 3.16 4.21 9.55
C SER A 50 3.91 2.88 9.62
N ASP A 51 5.23 2.94 9.87
CA ASP A 51 6.10 1.78 9.79
C ASP A 51 5.73 0.63 10.74
N ASP A 52 5.25 0.93 11.91
CA ASP A 52 5.11 -0.06 12.99
C ASP A 52 3.67 -0.52 13.20
N THR A 53 2.93 -0.70 12.12
CA THR A 53 1.51 -1.01 12.24
C THR A 53 1.16 -2.46 11.89
N LEU A 54 2.15 -3.30 11.63
CA LEU A 54 1.89 -4.70 11.31
C LEU A 54 1.62 -5.50 12.58
N ASN A 55 0.45 -6.09 12.65
CA ASN A 55 0.07 -6.95 13.76
C ASN A 55 -0.09 -8.38 13.23
N LYS A 56 0.91 -9.22 13.49
CA LYS A 56 0.89 -10.62 13.06
C LYS A 56 0.27 -11.49 14.14
N ILE A 57 -0.77 -12.19 13.77
CA ILE A 57 -1.46 -13.10 14.66
C ILE A 57 -1.38 -14.50 14.06
N LYS A 58 -0.85 -15.44 14.82
CA LYS A 58 -0.76 -16.84 14.39
C LYS A 58 -2.04 -17.58 14.75
N ILE A 59 -2.65 -18.20 13.76
CA ILE A 59 -3.85 -19.01 13.96
C ILE A 59 -3.50 -20.45 13.58
N GLU A 60 -3.78 -21.37 14.47
CA GLU A 60 -3.60 -22.79 14.22
C GLU A 60 -4.95 -23.45 14.06
N LEU A 61 -5.15 -24.13 12.96
CA LEU A 61 -6.40 -24.83 12.66
C LEU A 61 -6.25 -26.33 12.85
#